data_82fce9d578559c353ace9a10ce61936c
#
_entry.id   82fce9d578559c353ace9a10ce61936c
#
_cell.length_a   1.000
_cell.length_b   1.000
_cell.length_c   1.000
_cell.angle_alpha   90.00
_cell.angle_beta   90.00
_cell.angle_gamma   90.00
#
_symmetry.space_group_name_H-M   'P 1'
#
loop_
_entity.id
_entity.type
_entity.pdbx_description
1 polymer ?
#
loop_
_entity_poly.entity_id
_entity_poly.type
_entity_poly.pdbx_seq_one_letter_code
_entity_poly.pdbx_strand_id
1 'polypeptide(L)'
;MRKILAAVIVFFLVSVNVFAEPFSGVYKTMPSKTTGGWAHVKFGACKENKNFTCGTLIKAFSRDGKAVKNYEHQGKYVVWDMRKEGDKNFSGGKIKDYSDGKVYNSKMEILSKNKIGVSGCVLFICQAQEWSKVK
;
A
#
# COMPACT_ATOMS: atom_id res chain seq x y z
N MET A 1 -2.14 61.67 -30.82
CA MET A 1 -2.17 60.97 -29.49
C MET A 1 -2.50 59.51 -29.74
N ARG A 2 -1.52 58.64 -29.52
CA ARG A 2 -1.74 57.21 -29.58
C ARG A 2 -2.16 56.73 -28.17
N LYS A 3 -3.39 56.24 -28.05
CA LYS A 3 -3.84 55.58 -26.85
C LYS A 3 -3.27 54.17 -26.85
N ILE A 4 -2.32 53.91 -25.95
CA ILE A 4 -1.83 52.54 -25.70
C ILE A 4 -2.82 51.88 -24.78
N LEU A 5 -3.60 50.95 -25.35
CA LEU A 5 -4.40 50.03 -24.54
C LEU A 5 -3.46 48.97 -23.99
N ALA A 6 -3.11 49.09 -22.72
CA ALA A 6 -2.43 48.02 -21.98
C ALA A 6 -3.46 46.91 -21.72
N ALA A 7 -3.36 45.83 -22.47
CA ALA A 7 -4.12 44.62 -22.20
C ALA A 7 -3.51 43.98 -20.94
N VAL A 8 -4.23 44.08 -19.81
CA VAL A 8 -3.87 43.36 -18.57
C VAL A 8 -4.26 41.89 -18.81
N ILE A 9 -3.27 41.08 -19.13
CA ILE A 9 -3.45 39.62 -19.16
C ILE A 9 -3.46 39.15 -17.70
N VAL A 10 -4.65 38.87 -17.19
CA VAL A 10 -4.80 38.26 -15.86
C VAL A 10 -4.55 36.76 -16.03
N PHE A 11 -3.37 36.31 -15.61
CA PHE A 11 -3.08 34.88 -15.48
C PHE A 11 -3.83 34.35 -14.27
N PHE A 12 -4.88 33.60 -14.50
CA PHE A 12 -5.49 32.76 -13.46
C PHE A 12 -4.57 31.57 -13.20
N LEU A 13 -3.79 31.63 -12.11
CA LEU A 13 -3.10 30.46 -11.60
C LEU A 13 -4.15 29.51 -11.02
N VAL A 14 -4.58 28.54 -11.83
CA VAL A 14 -5.37 27.42 -11.32
C VAL A 14 -4.41 26.53 -10.55
N SER A 15 -4.42 26.63 -9.23
CA SER A 15 -3.73 25.66 -8.37
C SER A 15 -4.44 24.33 -8.49
N VAL A 16 -3.90 23.41 -9.28
CA VAL A 16 -4.36 22.02 -9.31
C VAL A 16 -3.82 21.35 -8.05
N ASN A 17 -4.68 21.10 -7.07
CA ASN A 17 -4.35 20.25 -5.95
C ASN A 17 -4.26 18.81 -6.46
N VAL A 18 -3.04 18.40 -6.81
CA VAL A 18 -2.77 17.01 -7.15
C VAL A 18 -2.74 16.21 -5.85
N PHE A 19 -3.88 15.60 -5.48
CA PHE A 19 -3.89 14.58 -4.44
C PHE A 19 -3.21 13.34 -5.02
N ALA A 20 -2.13 12.88 -4.38
CA ALA A 20 -1.53 11.60 -4.71
C ALA A 20 -2.59 10.52 -4.42
N GLU A 21 -3.01 9.79 -5.45
CA GLU A 21 -3.92 8.66 -5.27
C GLU A 21 -3.23 7.59 -4.43
N PRO A 22 -3.92 7.02 -3.42
CA PRO A 22 -3.38 5.92 -2.66
C PRO A 22 -3.16 4.70 -3.57
N PHE A 23 -2.13 3.93 -3.27
CA PHE A 23 -1.86 2.68 -3.96
C PHE A 23 -3.06 1.74 -3.83
N SER A 24 -3.44 1.08 -4.92
CA SER A 24 -4.62 0.21 -4.96
C SER A 24 -4.32 -1.11 -5.66
N GLY A 25 -5.19 -2.07 -5.47
CA GLY A 25 -5.12 -3.38 -6.10
C GLY A 25 -5.12 -4.51 -5.08
N VAL A 26 -5.29 -5.73 -5.56
CA VAL A 26 -5.25 -6.95 -4.75
C VAL A 26 -3.97 -7.70 -5.04
N TYR A 27 -3.24 -8.04 -4.00
CA TYR A 27 -1.94 -8.71 -4.07
C TYR A 27 -1.95 -10.00 -3.26
N LYS A 28 -1.28 -11.01 -3.80
CA LYS A 28 -1.02 -12.28 -3.14
C LYS A 28 0.28 -12.17 -2.34
N THR A 29 0.23 -12.50 -1.06
CA THR A 29 1.42 -12.54 -0.20
C THR A 29 2.30 -13.73 -0.54
N MET A 30 3.56 -13.70 -0.10
CA MET A 30 4.40 -14.90 -0.07
C MET A 30 3.82 -15.93 0.89
N PRO A 31 4.01 -17.23 0.62
CA PRO A 31 3.63 -18.26 1.58
C PRO A 31 4.32 -18.07 2.92
N SER A 32 3.58 -18.27 4.01
CA SER A 32 4.12 -18.27 5.36
C SER A 32 5.17 -19.37 5.51
N LYS A 33 6.30 -19.05 6.11
CA LYS A 33 7.34 -20.05 6.42
C LYS A 33 6.85 -21.08 7.45
N THR A 34 5.90 -20.69 8.29
CA THR A 34 5.36 -21.53 9.34
C THR A 34 4.25 -22.46 8.87
N THR A 35 3.28 -21.92 8.13
CA THR A 35 2.07 -22.67 7.73
C THR A 35 2.05 -23.06 6.26
N GLY A 36 2.83 -22.37 5.40
CA GLY A 36 2.77 -22.51 3.96
C GLY A 36 1.56 -21.85 3.30
N GLY A 37 0.66 -21.26 4.10
CA GLY A 37 -0.50 -20.54 3.62
C GLY A 37 -0.15 -19.13 3.14
N TRP A 38 -1.04 -18.52 2.37
CA TRP A 38 -0.90 -17.15 1.88
C TRP A 38 -2.21 -16.40 1.98
N ALA A 39 -2.20 -15.14 1.68
CA ALA A 39 -3.39 -14.30 1.72
C ALA A 39 -3.49 -13.38 0.51
N HIS A 40 -4.70 -12.93 0.23
CA HIS A 40 -4.96 -11.80 -0.63
C HIS A 40 -5.13 -10.54 0.22
N VAL A 41 -4.41 -9.50 -0.15
CA VAL A 41 -4.42 -8.19 0.51
C VAL A 41 -4.92 -7.14 -0.46
N LYS A 42 -5.97 -6.45 -0.09
CA LYS A 42 -6.51 -5.35 -0.88
C LYS A 42 -5.96 -4.03 -0.38
N PHE A 43 -5.23 -3.32 -1.23
CA PHE A 43 -4.72 -1.99 -0.94
C PHE A 43 -5.71 -0.91 -1.33
N GLY A 44 -5.71 0.16 -0.58
CA GLY A 44 -6.50 1.34 -0.80
C GLY A 44 -6.23 2.39 0.27
N ALA A 45 -7.01 3.46 0.27
CA ALA A 45 -6.91 4.49 1.29
C ALA A 45 -7.23 3.91 2.67
N CYS A 46 -6.47 4.33 3.67
CA CYS A 46 -6.78 4.02 5.06
C CYS A 46 -8.10 4.69 5.48
N LYS A 47 -8.89 4.02 6.32
CA LYS A 47 -10.17 4.56 6.81
C LYS A 47 -9.95 5.80 7.69
N GLU A 48 -8.91 5.78 8.50
CA GLU A 48 -8.58 6.81 9.49
C GLU A 48 -7.89 8.03 8.86
N ASN A 49 -7.17 7.81 7.76
CA ASN A 49 -6.50 8.87 7.01
C ASN A 49 -6.41 8.51 5.53
N LYS A 50 -7.20 9.18 4.71
CA LYS A 50 -7.31 8.89 3.27
C LYS A 50 -6.06 9.23 2.45
N ASN A 51 -5.11 9.97 3.03
CA ASN A 51 -3.84 10.28 2.39
C ASN A 51 -2.83 9.13 2.50
N PHE A 52 -3.09 8.15 3.37
CA PHE A 52 -2.23 6.99 3.57
C PHE A 52 -2.81 5.76 2.88
N THR A 53 -1.93 4.81 2.57
CA THR A 53 -2.29 3.51 1.99
C THR A 53 -2.32 2.45 3.09
N CYS A 54 -3.37 1.64 3.08
CA CYS A 54 -3.57 0.49 3.93
C CYS A 54 -3.85 -0.75 3.10
N GLY A 55 -3.42 -1.90 3.60
CA GLY A 55 -3.70 -3.21 3.01
C GLY A 55 -4.55 -4.06 3.95
N THR A 56 -5.71 -4.47 3.47
CA THR A 56 -6.70 -5.25 4.23
C THR A 56 -6.66 -6.71 3.80
N LEU A 57 -6.61 -7.62 4.77
CA LEU A 57 -6.75 -9.05 4.51
C LEU A 57 -8.17 -9.36 4.05
N ILE A 58 -8.32 -9.80 2.81
CA ILE A 58 -9.65 -10.12 2.25
C ILE A 58 -9.89 -11.62 2.12
N LYS A 59 -8.84 -12.42 2.01
CA LYS A 59 -8.95 -13.88 1.87
C LYS A 59 -7.66 -14.56 2.28
N ALA A 60 -7.77 -15.70 2.93
CA ALA A 60 -6.63 -16.55 3.27
C ALA A 60 -6.75 -17.91 2.62
N PHE A 61 -5.61 -18.51 2.35
CA PHE A 61 -5.48 -19.83 1.71
C PHE A 61 -4.54 -20.70 2.52
N SER A 62 -4.89 -21.97 2.66
CA SER A 62 -4.00 -22.98 3.24
C SER A 62 -2.93 -23.42 2.24
N ARG A 63 -1.94 -24.15 2.72
CA ARG A 63 -0.82 -24.66 1.88
C ARG A 63 -1.28 -25.40 0.61
N ASP A 64 -2.38 -26.11 0.70
CA ASP A 64 -2.95 -26.86 -0.43
C ASP A 64 -3.74 -26.00 -1.43
N GLY A 65 -3.81 -24.69 -1.21
CA GLY A 65 -4.48 -23.75 -2.09
C GLY A 65 -5.97 -23.59 -1.84
N LYS A 66 -6.51 -24.22 -0.82
CA LYS A 66 -7.92 -24.08 -0.47
C LYS A 66 -8.15 -22.82 0.38
N ALA A 67 -9.23 -22.10 0.08
CA ALA A 67 -9.65 -20.96 0.86
C ALA A 67 -9.99 -21.38 2.30
N VAL A 68 -9.48 -20.64 3.26
CA VAL A 68 -9.79 -20.85 4.68
C VAL A 68 -11.15 -20.22 4.97
N LYS A 69 -12.10 -21.04 5.38
CA LYS A 69 -13.44 -20.58 5.79
C LYS A 69 -13.35 -19.89 7.15
N ASN A 70 -14.10 -18.79 7.31
CA ASN A 70 -14.20 -18.07 8.58
C ASN A 70 -12.84 -17.67 9.15
N TYR A 71 -11.96 -17.17 8.28
CA TYR A 71 -10.65 -16.70 8.73
C TYR A 71 -10.79 -15.53 9.68
N GLU A 72 -10.28 -15.68 10.91
CA GLU A 72 -10.49 -14.76 12.03
C GLU A 72 -9.91 -13.35 11.78
N HIS A 73 -8.91 -13.21 10.91
CA HIS A 73 -8.26 -11.95 10.60
C HIS A 73 -8.78 -11.28 9.32
N GLN A 74 -9.81 -11.85 8.70
CA GLN A 74 -10.43 -11.27 7.52
C GLN A 74 -11.01 -9.90 7.83
N GLY A 75 -10.73 -8.92 6.97
CA GLY A 75 -11.16 -7.53 7.16
C GLY A 75 -10.23 -6.69 8.02
N LYS A 76 -9.17 -7.28 8.58
CA LYS A 76 -8.18 -6.55 9.37
C LYS A 76 -7.03 -6.03 8.50
N TYR A 77 -6.41 -4.95 8.92
CA TYR A 77 -5.20 -4.46 8.25
C TYR A 77 -4.03 -5.40 8.50
N VAL A 78 -3.27 -5.70 7.45
CA VAL A 78 -1.95 -6.30 7.54
C VAL A 78 -0.87 -5.24 7.41
N VAL A 79 -1.12 -4.22 6.59
CA VAL A 79 -0.24 -3.07 6.38
C VAL A 79 -1.07 -1.81 6.58
N TRP A 80 -0.55 -0.82 7.29
CA TRP A 80 -1.26 0.44 7.49
C TRP A 80 -0.33 1.64 7.57
N ASP A 81 -0.90 2.82 7.36
CA ASP A 81 -0.23 4.12 7.42
C ASP A 81 0.96 4.28 6.48
N MET A 82 0.94 3.63 5.33
CA MET A 82 1.97 3.80 4.33
C MET A 82 1.84 5.16 3.65
N ARG A 83 2.93 5.91 3.65
CA ARG A 83 3.03 7.22 3.01
C ARG A 83 3.78 7.11 1.71
N LYS A 84 3.22 7.69 0.66
CA LYS A 84 3.93 7.79 -0.62
C LYS A 84 5.07 8.80 -0.50
N GLU A 85 6.30 8.37 -0.78
CA GLU A 85 7.51 9.23 -0.75
C GLU A 85 8.06 9.54 -2.13
N GLY A 86 7.69 8.80 -3.14
CA GLY A 86 8.11 8.96 -4.52
C GLY A 86 7.19 8.17 -5.41
N ASP A 87 7.49 8.09 -6.70
CA ASP A 87 6.62 7.41 -7.66
C ASP A 87 6.43 5.92 -7.36
N LYS A 88 7.43 5.28 -6.74
CA LYS A 88 7.47 3.83 -6.50
C LYS A 88 7.68 3.44 -5.04
N ASN A 89 7.86 4.40 -4.14
CA ASN A 89 8.26 4.13 -2.76
C ASN A 89 7.21 4.62 -1.77
N PHE A 90 6.97 3.79 -0.76
CA PHE A 90 6.10 4.08 0.38
C PHE A 90 6.85 3.75 1.66
N SER A 91 6.69 4.56 2.68
CA SER A 91 7.35 4.36 3.98
C SER A 91 6.52 4.84 5.15
N GLY A 92 7.08 4.73 6.34
CA GLY A 92 6.47 5.23 7.58
C GLY A 92 5.29 4.44 8.07
N GLY A 93 5.00 3.29 7.44
CA GLY A 93 3.90 2.43 7.84
C GLY A 93 4.30 1.32 8.80
N LYS A 94 3.34 0.45 9.06
CA LYS A 94 3.45 -0.73 9.91
C LYS A 94 2.94 -1.96 9.18
N ILE A 95 3.47 -3.11 9.55
CA ILE A 95 3.01 -4.42 9.11
C ILE A 95 2.84 -5.33 10.32
N LYS A 96 1.77 -6.11 10.34
CA LYS A 96 1.53 -7.12 11.37
C LYS A 96 1.74 -8.50 10.79
N ASP A 97 2.57 -9.28 11.46
CA ASP A 97 2.69 -10.72 11.22
C ASP A 97 1.65 -11.43 12.09
N TYR A 98 0.61 -11.97 11.45
CA TYR A 98 -0.47 -12.65 12.16
C TYR A 98 -0.07 -14.04 12.67
N SER A 99 1.08 -14.59 12.26
CA SER A 99 1.58 -15.86 12.78
C SER A 99 2.18 -15.71 14.17
N ASP A 100 2.81 -14.58 14.49
CA ASP A 100 3.41 -14.32 15.80
C ASP A 100 2.74 -13.15 16.56
N GLY A 101 1.84 -12.42 15.90
CA GLY A 101 1.14 -11.26 16.47
C GLY A 101 1.98 -10.00 16.59
N LYS A 102 3.21 -10.00 16.08
CA LYS A 102 4.13 -8.86 16.18
C LYS A 102 3.88 -7.82 15.09
N VAL A 103 4.12 -6.57 15.44
CA VAL A 103 4.04 -5.42 14.54
C VAL A 103 5.43 -4.89 14.29
N TYR A 104 5.74 -4.66 13.02
CA TYR A 104 7.01 -4.14 12.56
C TYR A 104 6.83 -2.82 11.82
N ASN A 105 7.86 -2.00 11.80
CA ASN A 105 7.92 -0.89 10.85
C ASN A 105 7.95 -1.46 9.44
N SER A 106 7.33 -0.78 8.50
CA SER A 106 7.18 -1.27 7.14
C SER A 106 7.40 -0.20 6.10
N LYS A 107 7.90 -0.63 4.98
CA LYS A 107 8.01 0.15 3.74
C LYS A 107 7.62 -0.72 2.56
N MET A 108 7.23 -0.08 1.46
CA MET A 108 6.86 -0.77 0.23
C MET A 108 7.54 -0.13 -0.97
N GLU A 109 7.76 -0.93 -2.00
CA GLU A 109 8.30 -0.49 -3.27
C GLU A 109 7.54 -1.16 -4.42
N ILE A 110 7.16 -0.38 -5.44
CA ILE A 110 6.59 -0.92 -6.66
C ILE A 110 7.74 -1.44 -7.51
N LEU A 111 7.86 -2.76 -7.66
CA LEU A 111 8.94 -3.40 -8.40
C LEU A 111 8.64 -3.48 -9.90
N SER A 112 7.40 -3.76 -10.24
CA SER A 112 6.92 -3.81 -11.62
C SER A 112 5.41 -3.60 -11.65
N LYS A 113 4.83 -3.66 -12.84
CA LYS A 113 3.36 -3.56 -13.01
C LYS A 113 2.57 -4.56 -12.15
N ASN A 114 3.14 -5.74 -11.91
CA ASN A 114 2.46 -6.85 -11.23
C ASN A 114 3.12 -7.28 -9.92
N LYS A 115 4.14 -6.58 -9.45
CA LYS A 115 4.88 -6.95 -8.24
C LYS A 115 5.18 -5.75 -7.37
N ILE A 116 5.06 -5.96 -6.07
CA ILE A 116 5.50 -5.02 -5.04
C ILE A 116 6.42 -5.72 -4.06
N GLY A 117 7.38 -4.96 -3.53
CA GLY A 117 8.16 -5.37 -2.38
C GLY A 117 7.53 -4.81 -1.12
N VAL A 118 7.27 -5.65 -0.14
CA VAL A 118 6.75 -5.25 1.18
C VAL A 118 7.75 -5.70 2.22
N SER A 119 8.24 -4.77 3.02
CA SER A 119 9.28 -5.04 4.01
C SER A 119 8.76 -4.87 5.43
N GLY A 120 9.18 -5.77 6.31
CA GLY A 120 9.12 -5.59 7.75
C GLY A 120 10.51 -5.28 8.28
N CYS A 121 10.64 -4.25 9.13
CA CYS A 121 11.91 -3.76 9.61
C CYS A 121 12.00 -3.82 11.13
N VAL A 122 13.16 -4.28 11.63
CA VAL A 122 13.54 -4.18 13.04
C VAL A 122 14.80 -3.32 13.09
N LEU A 123 14.71 -2.14 13.68
CA LEU A 123 15.77 -1.12 13.65
C LEU A 123 16.17 -0.81 12.20
N PHE A 124 17.42 -1.06 11.81
CA PHE A 124 17.94 -0.81 10.46
C PHE A 124 17.86 -2.03 9.53
N ILE A 125 17.39 -3.17 10.03
CA ILE A 125 17.34 -4.42 9.26
C ILE A 125 15.94 -4.60 8.73
N CYS A 126 15.77 -4.61 7.41
CA CYS A 126 14.52 -4.86 6.73
C CYS A 126 14.57 -6.17 5.95
N GLN A 127 13.52 -6.96 6.06
CA GLN A 127 13.31 -8.14 5.23
C GLN A 127 12.16 -7.87 4.25
N ALA A 128 12.46 -7.95 2.96
CA ALA A 128 11.50 -7.72 1.91
C ALA A 128 10.88 -9.04 1.44
N GLN A 129 9.57 -8.98 1.16
CA GLN A 129 8.83 -10.02 0.45
C GLN A 129 8.32 -9.46 -0.86
N GLU A 130 8.27 -10.29 -1.90
CA GLU A 130 7.60 -9.93 -3.14
C GLU A 130 6.15 -10.43 -3.11
N TRP A 131 5.22 -9.51 -3.31
CA TRP A 131 3.80 -9.84 -3.45
C TRP A 131 3.39 -9.62 -4.89
N SER A 132 2.58 -10.53 -5.43
CA SER A 132 2.16 -10.53 -6.82
C SER A 132 0.73 -10.03 -6.98
N LYS A 133 0.49 -9.20 -7.99
CA LYS A 133 -0.82 -8.65 -8.27
C LYS A 133 -1.78 -9.75 -8.71
N VAL A 134 -2.97 -9.77 -8.11
CA VAL A 134 -4.07 -10.67 -8.46
C VAL A 134 -5.06 -9.95 -9.37
N LYS A 135 -5.37 -8.71 -9.02
CA LYS A 135 -6.25 -7.82 -9.80
C LYS A 135 -6.23 -6.36 -9.34
#